data_6f87596ebdb85c8d3f4135473284c6ba
#
_entry.id   6f87596ebdb85c8d3f4135473284c6ba
#
_cell.length_a   1.000
_cell.length_b   1.000
_cell.length_c   1.000
_cell.angle_alpha   90.00
_cell.angle_beta   90.00
_cell.angle_gamma   90.00
#
_symmetry.space_group_name_H-M   'P 1'
#
loop_
_entity.id
_entity.type
_entity.pdbx_description
1 polymer ?
#
loop_
_entity_poly.entity_id
_entity_poly.type
_entity_poly.pdbx_seq_one_letter_code
_entity_poly.pdbx_strand_id
1 'polypeptide(L)'
;MSIWKEQIKTLTPLEAAAAIARMGCKVTLVTHKKNSIGQMSCNPAIGGIGKSHLVKEVDALGGLMAKATDLAGIHYRTLNLTKGQAVRATRAQTDRQLYKKAIQELLKQTKGLEIKEGSVEDLIIEGNKVKGVYLSGGEKVNSNKVILTTGTFLGGVMHVGLEQKQGGRAGDPSSNKLARKLRKLPFRYGRLKTGTPPRLDGETINWTKLEPQ
;
A
#
# COMPACT_ATOMS: atom_id res chain seq x y z
N MET A 1 -8.24 2.48 -16.32
CA MET A 1 -8.75 2.18 -14.95
C MET A 1 -7.82 1.27 -14.14
N SER A 2 -6.50 1.34 -14.31
CA SER A 2 -5.51 0.49 -13.61
C SER A 2 -4.45 1.25 -12.80
N ILE A 3 -4.58 2.56 -12.64
CA ILE A 3 -3.55 3.43 -12.03
C ILE A 3 -3.62 3.46 -10.49
N TRP A 4 -4.69 2.93 -9.91
CA TRP A 4 -5.01 3.02 -8.48
C TRP A 4 -4.24 2.06 -7.57
N LYS A 5 -3.48 1.10 -8.11
CA LYS A 5 -3.06 -0.07 -7.34
C LYS A 5 -1.70 0.01 -6.66
N GLU A 6 -0.76 0.80 -7.15
CA GLU A 6 0.62 0.71 -6.68
C GLU A 6 0.97 1.64 -5.52
N GLN A 7 0.42 2.84 -5.47
CA GLN A 7 0.72 3.79 -4.40
C GLN A 7 -0.17 3.60 -3.16
N ILE A 8 -1.36 3.06 -3.33
CA ILE A 8 -2.28 2.76 -2.21
C ILE A 8 -1.88 1.49 -1.45
N LYS A 9 -1.15 0.58 -2.08
CA LYS A 9 -0.84 -0.76 -1.55
C LYS A 9 -0.03 -0.79 -0.25
N THR A 10 0.85 0.17 -0.05
CA THR A 10 1.69 0.23 1.14
C THR A 10 1.06 1.05 2.27
N LEU A 11 0.10 1.89 1.95
CA LEU A 11 -0.47 2.87 2.88
C LEU A 11 -1.90 2.57 3.30
N THR A 12 -2.69 1.88 2.48
CA THR A 12 -4.09 1.56 2.81
C THR A 12 -4.24 0.84 4.16
N PRO A 13 -3.44 -0.19 4.49
CA PRO A 13 -3.54 -0.82 5.80
C PRO A 13 -3.16 0.13 6.93
N LEU A 14 -2.18 1.00 6.71
CA LEU A 14 -1.71 1.94 7.73
C LEU A 14 -2.74 3.04 7.99
N GLU A 15 -3.33 3.59 6.93
CA GLU A 15 -4.39 4.60 7.03
C GLU A 15 -5.64 4.02 7.70
N ALA A 16 -6.06 2.81 7.31
CA ALA A 16 -7.20 2.14 7.93
C ALA A 16 -6.96 1.87 9.42
N ALA A 17 -5.79 1.34 9.78
CA ALA A 17 -5.45 1.05 11.16
C ALA A 17 -5.36 2.32 12.02
N ALA A 18 -4.72 3.37 11.50
CA ALA A 18 -4.61 4.65 12.19
C ALA A 18 -5.99 5.33 12.36
N ALA A 19 -6.84 5.27 11.34
CA ALA A 19 -8.21 5.81 11.43
C ALA A 19 -9.03 5.10 12.51
N ILE A 20 -9.03 3.76 12.53
CA ILE A 20 -9.72 2.95 13.53
C ILE A 20 -9.21 3.27 14.94
N ALA A 21 -7.89 3.39 15.10
CA ALA A 21 -7.28 3.73 16.38
C ALA A 21 -7.68 5.15 16.85
N ARG A 22 -7.71 6.15 15.94
CA ARG A 22 -8.20 7.52 16.25
C ARG A 22 -9.68 7.54 16.66
N MET A 23 -10.48 6.60 16.15
CA MET A 23 -11.88 6.44 16.57
C MET A 23 -12.02 5.79 17.96
N GLY A 24 -10.93 5.55 18.68
CA GLY A 24 -10.94 4.96 20.03
C GLY A 24 -11.06 3.43 20.06
N CYS A 25 -10.96 2.77 18.90
CA CYS A 25 -11.00 1.30 18.84
C CYS A 25 -9.59 0.71 19.03
N LYS A 26 -9.52 -0.48 19.62
CA LYS A 26 -8.30 -1.29 19.62
C LYS A 26 -8.14 -1.94 18.24
N VAL A 27 -6.98 -1.84 17.63
CA VAL A 27 -6.69 -2.39 16.31
C VAL A 27 -5.33 -3.09 16.28
N THR A 28 -5.28 -4.26 15.68
CA THR A 28 -4.04 -4.98 15.40
C THR A 28 -3.76 -4.92 13.90
N LEU A 29 -2.68 -4.26 13.50
CA LEU A 29 -2.16 -4.25 12.14
C LEU A 29 -1.25 -5.46 11.95
N VAL A 30 -1.67 -6.41 11.12
CA VAL A 30 -0.83 -7.57 10.77
C VAL A 30 -0.08 -7.30 9.48
N THR A 31 1.23 -7.48 9.51
CA THR A 31 2.12 -7.28 8.36
C THR A 31 3.17 -8.39 8.27
N HIS A 32 3.63 -8.72 7.07
CA HIS A 32 4.66 -9.75 6.88
C HIS A 32 5.98 -9.40 7.58
N LYS A 33 6.39 -8.12 7.53
CA LYS A 33 7.62 -7.62 8.16
C LYS A 33 7.39 -6.21 8.68
N LYS A 34 7.60 -5.98 9.96
CA LYS A 34 7.51 -4.64 10.57
C LYS A 34 8.43 -3.63 9.88
N ASN A 35 9.63 -4.06 9.53
CA ASN A 35 10.61 -3.22 8.85
C ASN A 35 10.20 -2.79 7.43
N SER A 36 9.21 -3.44 6.81
CA SER A 36 8.70 -3.03 5.49
C SER A 36 7.58 -1.99 5.56
N ILE A 37 7.12 -1.64 6.75
CA ILE A 37 6.09 -0.60 6.94
C ILE A 37 6.61 0.74 6.40
N GLY A 38 5.82 1.40 5.57
CA GLY A 38 6.17 2.67 4.91
C GLY A 38 7.13 2.53 3.72
N GLN A 39 7.54 1.31 3.35
CA GLN A 39 8.43 1.11 2.20
C GLN A 39 7.72 1.38 0.88
N MET A 40 8.29 2.26 0.07
CA MET A 40 7.85 2.54 -1.29
C MET A 40 8.59 1.66 -2.28
N SER A 41 7.87 0.74 -2.95
CA SER A 41 8.46 -0.25 -3.87
C SER A 41 8.67 0.26 -5.29
N CYS A 42 7.94 1.31 -5.69
CA CYS A 42 8.01 1.92 -7.01
C CYS A 42 8.55 3.35 -6.94
N ASN A 43 8.04 4.25 -7.76
CA ASN A 43 8.37 5.66 -7.68
C ASN A 43 8.02 6.21 -6.30
N PRO A 44 8.97 6.81 -5.59
CA PRO A 44 8.73 7.36 -4.27
C PRO A 44 7.98 8.70 -4.38
N ALA A 45 6.73 8.64 -4.81
CA ALA A 45 5.91 9.82 -5.03
C ALA A 45 4.49 9.62 -4.51
N ILE A 46 3.94 10.67 -3.92
CA ILE A 46 2.57 10.74 -3.43
C ILE A 46 1.78 11.75 -4.26
N GLY A 47 0.52 11.41 -4.54
CA GLY A 47 -0.35 12.24 -5.38
C GLY A 47 -0.19 11.96 -6.88
N GLY A 48 -0.44 12.97 -7.70
CA GLY A 48 -0.50 12.88 -9.14
C GLY A 48 -1.92 12.83 -9.70
N ILE A 49 -2.04 12.74 -11.02
CA ILE A 49 -3.33 12.75 -11.73
C ILE A 49 -4.18 11.58 -11.25
N GLY A 50 -5.44 11.86 -10.88
CA GLY A 50 -6.37 10.86 -10.38
C GLY A 50 -6.07 10.35 -8.97
N LYS A 51 -5.10 10.94 -8.25
CA LYS A 51 -4.66 10.49 -6.92
C LYS A 51 -4.64 11.60 -5.87
N SER A 52 -4.22 12.81 -6.24
CA SER A 52 -3.99 13.89 -5.27
C SER A 52 -5.27 14.31 -4.53
N HIS A 53 -6.44 14.26 -5.16
CA HIS A 53 -7.69 14.55 -4.48
C HIS A 53 -8.00 13.51 -3.39
N LEU A 54 -7.74 12.22 -3.62
CA LEU A 54 -7.90 11.21 -2.57
C LEU A 54 -6.88 11.39 -1.44
N VAL A 55 -5.64 11.79 -1.75
CA VAL A 55 -4.64 12.11 -0.72
C VAL A 55 -5.16 13.24 0.16
N LYS A 56 -5.74 14.29 -0.44
CA LYS A 56 -6.32 15.43 0.29
C LYS A 56 -7.54 15.03 1.13
N GLU A 57 -8.40 14.16 0.61
CA GLU A 57 -9.55 13.62 1.37
C GLU A 57 -9.10 12.82 2.58
N VAL A 58 -8.10 11.94 2.40
CA VAL A 58 -7.52 11.15 3.49
C VAL A 58 -6.85 12.06 4.52
N ASP A 59 -6.13 13.09 4.08
CA ASP A 59 -5.49 14.08 4.94
C ASP A 59 -6.51 14.87 5.77
N ALA A 60 -7.58 15.35 5.14
CA ALA A 60 -8.67 16.05 5.81
C ALA A 60 -9.34 15.20 6.91
N LEU A 61 -9.32 13.88 6.77
CA LEU A 61 -9.78 12.92 7.78
C LEU A 61 -8.67 12.57 8.82
N GLY A 62 -7.54 13.27 8.79
CA GLY A 62 -6.43 13.07 9.72
C GLY A 62 -5.49 11.93 9.34
N GLY A 63 -5.40 11.58 8.06
CA GLY A 63 -4.51 10.54 7.54
C GLY A 63 -3.02 10.82 7.78
N LEU A 64 -2.22 9.79 7.63
CA LEU A 64 -0.78 9.84 7.90
C LEU A 64 0.05 10.14 6.65
N MET A 65 -0.48 9.79 5.47
CA MET A 65 0.23 9.84 4.20
C MET A 65 0.75 11.24 3.86
N ALA A 66 -0.10 12.26 3.94
CA ALA A 66 0.28 13.63 3.62
C ALA A 66 1.30 14.15 4.64
N LYS A 67 1.08 13.91 5.94
CA LYS A 67 2.03 14.28 7.00
C LYS A 67 3.42 13.67 6.80
N ALA A 68 3.47 12.37 6.46
CA ALA A 68 4.73 11.70 6.16
C ALA A 68 5.37 12.25 4.87
N THR A 69 4.56 12.66 3.91
CA THR A 69 5.03 13.29 2.67
C THR A 69 5.67 14.65 2.95
N ASP A 70 5.07 15.47 3.80
CA ASP A 70 5.64 16.77 4.18
C ASP A 70 6.97 16.64 4.94
N LEU A 71 7.14 15.55 5.71
CA LEU A 71 8.39 15.26 6.42
C LEU A 71 9.50 14.68 5.52
N ALA A 72 9.15 14.15 4.36
CA ALA A 72 10.07 13.41 3.50
C ALA A 72 10.12 13.90 2.05
N GLY A 73 9.37 14.96 1.73
CA GLY A 73 9.28 15.50 0.38
C GLY A 73 10.56 16.18 -0.08
N ILE A 74 10.99 15.84 -1.29
CA ILE A 74 12.19 16.40 -1.91
C ILE A 74 11.87 17.21 -3.17
N HIS A 75 10.70 17.00 -3.76
CA HIS A 75 10.26 17.75 -4.93
C HIS A 75 8.73 17.78 -5.00
N TYR A 76 8.18 18.97 -5.23
CA TYR A 76 6.75 19.20 -5.35
C TYR A 76 6.40 19.81 -6.70
N ARG A 77 5.39 19.26 -7.36
CA ARG A 77 4.95 19.77 -8.66
C ARG A 77 3.44 19.71 -8.80
N THR A 78 2.86 20.76 -9.38
CA THR A 78 1.48 20.74 -9.88
C THR A 78 1.48 20.25 -11.32
N LEU A 79 0.87 19.08 -11.54
CA LEU A 79 0.67 18.51 -12.87
C LEU A 79 -0.54 19.17 -13.54
N ASN A 80 -0.54 19.18 -14.88
CA ASN A 80 -1.62 19.77 -15.69
C ASN A 80 -1.92 21.26 -15.36
N LEU A 81 -0.89 22.04 -15.04
CA LEU A 81 -1.06 23.44 -14.64
C LEU A 81 -1.75 24.28 -15.72
N THR A 82 -1.53 23.96 -17.00
CA THR A 82 -2.15 24.63 -18.16
C THR A 82 -3.56 24.11 -18.49
N LYS A 83 -4.05 23.13 -17.75
CA LYS A 83 -5.39 22.53 -17.93
C LYS A 83 -6.39 23.10 -16.92
N GLY A 84 -7.66 22.74 -17.09
CA GLY A 84 -8.71 23.15 -16.15
C GLY A 84 -8.45 22.66 -14.72
N GLN A 85 -9.01 23.35 -13.73
CA GLN A 85 -8.76 23.08 -12.31
C GLN A 85 -9.09 21.63 -11.89
N ALA A 86 -10.12 21.04 -12.48
CA ALA A 86 -10.56 19.66 -12.16
C ALA A 86 -9.50 18.58 -12.43
N VAL A 87 -8.53 18.84 -13.32
CA VAL A 87 -7.47 17.89 -13.66
C VAL A 87 -6.09 18.32 -13.14
N ARG A 88 -6.00 19.45 -12.45
CA ARG A 88 -4.76 19.85 -11.77
C ARG A 88 -4.52 18.92 -10.59
N ALA A 89 -3.29 18.45 -10.45
CA ALA A 89 -2.96 17.47 -9.44
C ALA A 89 -1.58 17.76 -8.83
N THR A 90 -1.50 17.78 -7.52
CA THR A 90 -0.23 17.89 -6.80
C THR A 90 0.47 16.53 -6.80
N ARG A 91 1.75 16.52 -7.09
CA ARG A 91 2.62 15.36 -6.94
C ARG A 91 3.83 15.75 -6.11
N ALA A 92 4.08 15.00 -5.05
CA ALA A 92 5.26 15.13 -4.22
C ALA A 92 6.16 13.91 -4.44
N GLN A 93 7.42 14.13 -4.77
CA GLN A 93 8.45 13.08 -4.67
C GLN A 93 9.05 13.10 -3.28
N THR A 94 9.34 11.94 -2.74
CA THR A 94 9.82 11.78 -1.37
C THR A 94 11.13 10.99 -1.34
N ASP A 95 11.97 11.29 -0.35
CA ASP A 95 13.03 10.37 0.01
C ASP A 95 12.44 9.09 0.62
N ARG A 96 12.87 7.93 0.13
CA ARG A 96 12.32 6.63 0.53
C ARG A 96 12.58 6.29 1.99
N GLN A 97 13.76 6.64 2.50
CA GLN A 97 14.15 6.30 3.86
C GLN A 97 13.49 7.24 4.86
N LEU A 98 13.47 8.54 4.55
CA LEU A 98 12.78 9.54 5.36
C LEU A 98 11.29 9.26 5.43
N TYR A 99 10.64 8.94 4.30
CA TYR A 99 9.22 8.59 4.27
C TYR A 99 8.90 7.36 5.13
N LYS A 100 9.71 6.30 4.96
CA LYS A 100 9.58 5.08 5.77
C LYS A 100 9.71 5.39 7.26
N LYS A 101 10.72 6.17 7.65
CA LYS A 101 10.94 6.59 9.03
C LYS A 101 9.76 7.41 9.56
N ALA A 102 9.30 8.40 8.79
CA ALA A 102 8.17 9.25 9.17
C ALA A 102 6.90 8.43 9.44
N ILE A 103 6.54 7.51 8.53
CA ILE A 103 5.39 6.61 8.72
C ILE A 103 5.54 5.77 10.00
N GLN A 104 6.71 5.19 10.23
CA GLN A 104 6.94 4.35 11.41
C GLN A 104 6.81 5.14 12.71
N GLU A 105 7.32 6.37 12.75
CA GLU A 105 7.18 7.25 13.92
C GLU A 105 5.72 7.69 14.15
N LEU A 106 5.00 8.06 13.11
CA LEU A 106 3.58 8.40 13.21
C LEU A 106 2.74 7.22 13.73
N LEU A 107 3.03 6.00 13.30
CA LEU A 107 2.33 4.81 13.79
C LEU A 107 2.66 4.50 15.25
N LYS A 108 3.90 4.66 15.70
CA LYS A 108 4.29 4.50 17.11
C LYS A 108 3.53 5.45 18.04
N GLN A 109 3.24 6.65 17.57
CA GLN A 109 2.48 7.66 18.32
C GLN A 109 0.97 7.38 18.32
N THR A 110 0.48 6.46 17.49
CA THR A 110 -0.95 6.16 17.36
C THR A 110 -1.42 5.27 18.52
N LYS A 111 -2.11 5.86 19.48
CA LYS A 111 -2.66 5.13 20.62
C LYS A 111 -3.71 4.09 20.18
N GLY A 112 -3.72 2.92 20.81
CA GLY A 112 -4.68 1.85 20.49
C GLY A 112 -4.31 0.99 19.28
N LEU A 113 -3.17 1.27 18.61
CA LEU A 113 -2.64 0.49 17.52
C LEU A 113 -1.55 -0.48 18.01
N GLU A 114 -1.76 -1.75 17.77
CA GLU A 114 -0.76 -2.82 17.92
C GLU A 114 -0.27 -3.25 16.54
N ILE A 115 1.05 -3.45 16.38
CA ILE A 115 1.63 -3.98 15.14
C ILE A 115 2.15 -5.38 15.39
N LYS A 116 1.60 -6.36 14.66
CA LYS A 116 1.98 -7.75 14.73
C LYS A 116 2.62 -8.22 13.44
N GLU A 117 3.77 -8.88 13.54
CA GLU A 117 4.41 -9.49 12.37
C GLU A 117 3.86 -10.89 12.15
N GLY A 118 3.49 -11.20 10.92
CA GLY A 118 2.96 -12.50 10.54
C GLY A 118 2.31 -12.47 9.15
N SER A 119 2.11 -13.66 8.60
CA SER A 119 1.38 -13.86 7.35
C SER A 119 -0.02 -14.39 7.67
N VAL A 120 -1.05 -13.68 7.23
CA VAL A 120 -2.43 -14.16 7.36
C VAL A 120 -2.67 -15.26 6.32
N GLU A 121 -3.02 -16.44 6.79
CA GLU A 121 -3.26 -17.62 5.95
C GLU A 121 -4.74 -17.95 5.76
N ASP A 122 -5.57 -17.66 6.77
CA ASP A 122 -6.99 -17.95 6.72
C ASP A 122 -7.82 -16.98 7.57
N LEU A 123 -9.13 -16.99 7.34
CA LEU A 123 -10.13 -16.29 8.14
C LEU A 123 -10.79 -17.26 9.12
N ILE A 124 -10.99 -16.82 10.36
CA ILE A 124 -11.84 -17.51 11.33
C ILE A 124 -13.26 -17.08 11.05
N ILE A 125 -14.10 -18.00 10.57
CA ILE A 125 -15.51 -17.74 10.25
C ILE A 125 -16.36 -18.73 11.02
N GLU A 126 -17.33 -18.22 11.79
CA GLU A 126 -18.32 -18.98 12.53
C GLU A 126 -19.71 -18.60 12.03
N GLY A 127 -20.39 -19.56 11.40
CA GLY A 127 -21.63 -19.26 10.68
C GLY A 127 -21.38 -18.19 9.59
N ASN A 128 -22.04 -17.07 9.71
CA ASN A 128 -21.92 -15.96 8.76
C ASN A 128 -21.14 -14.74 9.31
N LYS A 129 -20.31 -14.96 10.34
CA LYS A 129 -19.56 -13.90 11.01
C LYS A 129 -18.07 -14.19 11.04
N VAL A 130 -17.26 -13.18 10.71
CA VAL A 130 -15.82 -13.24 10.91
C VAL A 130 -15.51 -13.11 12.41
N LYS A 131 -14.57 -13.91 12.90
CA LYS A 131 -14.10 -13.95 14.30
C LYS A 131 -12.60 -13.70 14.44
N GLY A 132 -11.91 -13.48 13.34
CA GLY A 132 -10.48 -13.21 13.33
C GLY A 132 -9.76 -13.83 12.16
N VAL A 133 -8.46 -14.03 12.34
CA VAL A 133 -7.58 -14.60 11.32
C VAL A 133 -6.65 -15.65 11.92
N TYR A 134 -6.20 -16.58 11.10
CA TYR A 134 -5.08 -17.48 11.39
C TYR A 134 -3.81 -16.93 10.76
N LEU A 135 -2.75 -16.84 11.54
CA LEU A 135 -1.41 -16.54 11.05
C LEU A 135 -0.66 -17.82 10.67
N SER A 136 0.43 -17.66 9.93
CA SER A 136 1.39 -18.74 9.69
C SER A 136 1.85 -19.32 11.04
N GLY A 137 1.92 -20.66 11.11
CA GLY A 137 2.20 -21.35 12.37
C GLY A 137 0.97 -21.65 13.23
N GLY A 138 -0.25 -21.30 12.78
CA GLY A 138 -1.51 -21.64 13.45
C GLY A 138 -1.94 -20.70 14.55
N GLU A 139 -1.21 -19.63 14.79
CA GLU A 139 -1.59 -18.61 15.77
C GLU A 139 -2.91 -17.93 15.38
N LYS A 140 -3.79 -17.73 16.36
CA LYS A 140 -5.09 -17.05 16.17
C LYS A 140 -5.01 -15.60 16.65
N VAL A 141 -5.51 -14.70 15.80
CA VAL A 141 -5.77 -13.30 16.20
C VAL A 141 -7.29 -13.09 16.15
N ASN A 142 -7.91 -13.01 17.30
CA ASN A 142 -9.35 -12.86 17.41
C ASN A 142 -9.77 -11.39 17.17
N SER A 143 -10.81 -11.20 16.37
CA SER A 143 -11.41 -9.90 16.11
C SER A 143 -12.81 -10.05 15.54
N ASN A 144 -13.70 -9.15 15.90
CA ASN A 144 -15.06 -9.10 15.34
C ASN A 144 -15.15 -8.42 13.98
N LYS A 145 -14.07 -7.78 13.53
CA LYS A 145 -13.96 -7.08 12.24
C LYS A 145 -12.59 -7.35 11.64
N VAL A 146 -12.54 -7.61 10.35
CA VAL A 146 -11.29 -7.82 9.61
C VAL A 146 -11.33 -6.96 8.34
N ILE A 147 -10.28 -6.18 8.13
CA ILE A 147 -10.08 -5.37 6.92
C ILE A 147 -8.90 -5.95 6.15
N LEU A 148 -9.16 -6.41 4.93
CA LEU A 148 -8.16 -6.99 4.05
C LEU A 148 -7.63 -5.95 3.06
N THR A 149 -6.34 -5.66 3.15
CA THR A 149 -5.65 -4.68 2.30
C THR A 149 -4.40 -5.32 1.66
N THR A 150 -4.57 -6.50 1.11
CA THR A 150 -3.51 -7.40 0.66
C THR A 150 -2.70 -6.92 -0.54
N GLY A 151 -3.17 -5.89 -1.23
CA GLY A 151 -2.46 -5.35 -2.40
C GLY A 151 -2.26 -6.41 -3.50
N THR A 152 -1.03 -6.53 -3.99
CA THR A 152 -0.62 -7.50 -5.04
C THR A 152 -0.21 -8.87 -4.52
N PHE A 153 -0.17 -9.07 -3.20
CA PHE A 153 0.31 -10.33 -2.62
C PHE A 153 -0.71 -11.47 -2.68
N LEU A 154 -2.00 -11.15 -2.81
CA LEU A 154 -3.08 -12.13 -2.80
C LEU A 154 -3.08 -13.00 -4.06
N GLY A 155 -2.42 -14.17 -3.97
CA GLY A 155 -2.22 -15.07 -5.11
C GLY A 155 -1.47 -14.39 -6.25
N GLY A 156 -0.53 -13.49 -5.94
CA GLY A 156 0.22 -12.73 -6.93
C GLY A 156 1.16 -13.59 -7.76
N VAL A 157 1.31 -13.23 -9.04
CA VAL A 157 2.28 -13.81 -9.97
C VAL A 157 3.01 -12.65 -10.64
N MET A 158 4.33 -12.71 -10.59
CA MET A 158 5.21 -11.77 -11.28
C MET A 158 5.60 -12.35 -12.64
N HIS A 159 5.56 -11.53 -13.67
CA HIS A 159 6.02 -11.86 -15.01
C HIS A 159 7.27 -11.04 -15.32
N VAL A 160 8.35 -11.72 -15.71
CA VAL A 160 9.60 -11.12 -16.14
C VAL A 160 9.95 -11.75 -17.49
N GLY A 161 9.61 -11.05 -18.58
CA GLY A 161 9.60 -11.66 -19.90
C GLY A 161 8.63 -12.84 -19.96
N LEU A 162 9.11 -14.01 -20.33
CA LEU A 162 8.34 -15.25 -20.39
C LEU A 162 8.32 -16.02 -19.06
N GLU A 163 9.19 -15.65 -18.12
CA GLU A 163 9.24 -16.31 -16.81
C GLU A 163 8.11 -15.84 -15.89
N GLN A 164 7.57 -16.79 -15.12
CA GLN A 164 6.55 -16.55 -14.11
C GLN A 164 7.05 -17.00 -12.75
N LYS A 165 6.94 -16.11 -11.75
CA LYS A 165 7.28 -16.42 -10.36
C LYS A 165 6.14 -16.05 -9.43
N GLN A 166 5.85 -16.93 -8.46
CA GLN A 166 4.88 -16.63 -7.40
C GLN A 166 5.42 -15.51 -6.51
N GLY A 167 4.61 -14.49 -6.26
CA GLY A 167 5.00 -13.38 -5.41
C GLY A 167 4.21 -12.11 -5.72
N GLY A 168 4.17 -11.18 -4.80
CA GLY A 168 3.55 -9.86 -4.99
C GLY A 168 4.57 -8.76 -5.25
N ARG A 169 5.81 -9.00 -4.85
CA ARG A 169 6.98 -8.12 -5.02
C ARG A 169 8.24 -8.98 -4.99
N ALA A 170 9.31 -8.56 -5.67
CA ALA A 170 10.58 -9.28 -5.63
C ALA A 170 11.06 -9.47 -4.19
N GLY A 171 11.38 -10.72 -3.83
CA GLY A 171 11.85 -11.11 -2.50
C GLY A 171 10.77 -11.31 -1.43
N ASP A 172 9.48 -11.08 -1.74
CA ASP A 172 8.38 -11.30 -0.80
C ASP A 172 7.46 -12.46 -1.26
N PRO A 173 6.98 -13.29 -0.31
CA PRO A 173 6.11 -14.41 -0.63
C PRO A 173 4.71 -13.94 -1.06
N SER A 174 4.01 -14.79 -1.78
CA SER A 174 2.60 -14.62 -2.15
C SER A 174 1.67 -15.18 -1.08
N SER A 175 0.57 -14.49 -0.79
CA SER A 175 -0.48 -14.96 0.14
C SER A 175 -1.44 -15.92 -0.56
N ASN A 176 -0.96 -17.12 -0.88
CA ASN A 176 -1.71 -18.11 -1.68
C ASN A 176 -2.81 -18.82 -0.87
N LYS A 177 -2.58 -19.10 0.42
CA LYS A 177 -3.58 -19.78 1.28
C LYS A 177 -4.81 -18.89 1.47
N LEU A 178 -4.59 -17.63 1.86
CA LEU A 178 -5.68 -16.64 1.98
C LEU A 178 -6.42 -16.42 0.65
N ALA A 179 -5.70 -16.37 -0.48
CA ALA A 179 -6.30 -16.23 -1.80
C ALA A 179 -7.26 -17.39 -2.12
N ARG A 180 -6.85 -18.63 -1.81
CA ARG A 180 -7.70 -19.83 -2.01
C ARG A 180 -8.93 -19.79 -1.10
N LYS A 181 -8.79 -19.34 0.14
CA LYS A 181 -9.93 -19.21 1.07
C LYS A 181 -10.95 -18.21 0.55
N LEU A 182 -10.52 -17.02 0.15
CA LEU A 182 -11.40 -15.97 -0.35
C LEU A 182 -12.14 -16.38 -1.63
N ARG A 183 -11.52 -17.19 -2.50
CA ARG A 183 -12.18 -17.72 -3.71
C ARG A 183 -13.29 -18.71 -3.41
N LYS A 184 -13.31 -19.33 -2.23
CA LYS A 184 -14.39 -20.23 -1.80
C LYS A 184 -15.60 -19.49 -1.21
N LEU A 185 -15.45 -18.20 -0.92
CA LEU A 185 -16.54 -17.35 -0.45
C LEU A 185 -17.41 -16.87 -1.64
N PRO A 186 -18.68 -16.54 -1.44
CA PRO A 186 -19.61 -16.16 -2.49
C PRO A 186 -19.37 -14.73 -3.01
N PHE A 187 -18.11 -14.36 -3.23
CA PHE A 187 -17.73 -13.07 -3.82
C PHE A 187 -17.40 -13.22 -5.30
N ARG A 188 -17.80 -12.26 -6.10
CA ARG A 188 -17.27 -12.14 -7.46
C ARG A 188 -15.82 -11.68 -7.36
N TYR A 189 -14.91 -12.39 -7.98
CA TYR A 189 -13.50 -12.05 -8.03
C TYR A 189 -12.97 -12.07 -9.46
N GLY A 190 -11.91 -11.30 -9.69
CA GLY A 190 -11.19 -11.26 -10.95
C GLY A 190 -9.70 -11.01 -10.72
N ARG A 191 -8.92 -11.19 -11.76
CA ARG A 191 -7.49 -10.87 -11.73
C ARG A 191 -7.26 -9.59 -12.50
N LEU A 192 -6.41 -8.76 -11.95
CA LEU A 192 -5.97 -7.52 -12.57
C LEU A 192 -4.46 -7.56 -12.77
N LYS A 193 -4.01 -7.03 -13.89
CA LYS A 193 -2.59 -6.84 -14.19
C LYS A 193 -2.14 -5.46 -13.73
N THR A 194 -0.94 -5.37 -13.16
CA THR A 194 -0.21 -4.10 -13.00
C THR A 194 1.01 -4.15 -13.90
N GLY A 195 1.26 -3.07 -14.66
CA GLY A 195 2.48 -2.90 -15.45
C GLY A 195 3.51 -2.10 -14.66
N THR A 196 4.77 -2.46 -14.79
CA THR A 196 5.90 -1.63 -14.34
C THR A 196 6.52 -1.01 -15.58
N PRO A 197 6.78 0.31 -15.62
CA PRO A 197 7.53 0.91 -16.71
C PRO A 197 8.93 0.31 -16.79
N PRO A 198 9.55 0.28 -17.99
CA PRO A 198 10.91 -0.22 -18.15
C PRO A 198 11.86 0.59 -17.30
N ARG A 199 12.86 -0.08 -16.75
CA ARG A 199 13.99 0.57 -16.09
C ARG A 199 15.12 0.65 -17.09
N LEU A 200 15.56 1.87 -17.36
CA LEU A 200 16.66 2.14 -18.27
C LEU A 200 17.94 2.30 -17.46
N ASP A 201 19.06 1.93 -18.05
CA ASP A 201 20.36 2.24 -17.51
C ASP A 201 20.64 3.74 -17.72
N GLY A 202 20.82 4.48 -16.64
CA GLY A 202 21.05 5.90 -16.66
C GLY A 202 22.29 6.33 -17.45
N GLU A 203 23.31 5.46 -17.54
CA GLU A 203 24.52 5.72 -18.31
C GLU A 203 24.28 5.69 -19.83
N THR A 204 23.22 5.00 -20.26
CA THR A 204 22.85 4.92 -21.69
C THR A 204 21.95 6.08 -22.16
N ILE A 205 21.52 6.94 -21.23
CA ILE A 205 20.61 8.06 -21.54
C ILE A 205 21.41 9.27 -21.98
N ASN A 206 21.09 9.81 -23.14
CA ASN A 206 21.66 11.08 -23.59
C ASN A 206 20.97 12.26 -22.89
N TRP A 207 21.47 12.64 -21.72
CA TRP A 207 20.93 13.70 -20.87
C TRP A 207 21.00 15.08 -21.52
N THR A 208 21.93 15.32 -22.47
CA THR A 208 22.07 16.62 -23.14
C THR A 208 20.91 16.98 -24.07
N LYS A 209 20.12 15.97 -24.47
CA LYS A 209 18.93 16.15 -25.31
C LYS A 209 17.63 16.29 -24.50
N LEU A 210 17.71 16.24 -23.18
CA LEU A 210 16.56 16.31 -22.29
C LEU A 210 16.51 17.65 -21.58
N GLU A 211 15.30 18.20 -21.45
CA GLU A 211 15.09 19.40 -20.62
C GLU A 211 14.98 19.00 -19.16
N PRO A 212 15.76 19.65 -18.27
CA PRO A 212 15.59 19.46 -16.82
C PRO A 212 14.19 19.87 -16.37
N GLN A 213 13.61 19.10 -15.46
CA GLN A 213 12.30 19.41 -14.88
C GLN A 213 12.45 20.09 -13.53
#